data_ed5cc8c16747e9d82546628c9996e53a
#
_entry.id   ed5cc8c16747e9d82546628c9996e53a
#
_cell.length_a   1.000
_cell.length_b   1.000
_cell.length_c   1.000
_cell.angle_alpha   90.00
_cell.angle_beta   90.00
_cell.angle_gamma   90.00
#
_symmetry.space_group_name_H-M   'P 1'
#
loop_
_entity.id
_entity.type
_entity.pdbx_description
1 polymer ?
#
loop_
_entity_poly.entity_id
_entity_poly.type
_entity_poly.pdbx_seq_one_letter_code
_entity_poly.pdbx_strand_id
1 'polypeptide(L)'
;MRKIEMSPRFKKDLKLVGKYPNFKKHKLSDYVNMLAEGNSLPDNARDHKMSKHSPQEYRGTRNFHVAPDICVIYKMDDNAVYLLRIGKHNDLNLTEKISNNS
;
A
#
# COMPACT_ATOMS: atom_id res chain seq x y z
N MET A 1 -11.92 2.49 -16.76
CA MET A 1 -10.68 2.57 -15.97
C MET A 1 -10.91 3.40 -14.72
N ARG A 2 -10.44 2.92 -13.59
CA ARG A 2 -10.61 3.62 -12.32
C ARG A 2 -9.72 4.84 -12.25
N LYS A 3 -10.17 5.86 -11.54
CA LYS A 3 -9.33 7.01 -11.22
C LYS A 3 -8.32 6.62 -10.16
N ILE A 4 -7.21 7.32 -10.11
CA ILE A 4 -6.20 7.11 -9.09
C ILE A 4 -6.20 8.33 -8.18
N GLU A 5 -6.52 8.11 -6.90
CA GLU A 5 -6.59 9.18 -5.91
C GLU A 5 -5.53 8.95 -4.84
N MET A 6 -4.82 9.98 -4.46
CA MET A 6 -3.80 9.91 -3.43
C MET A 6 -4.20 10.78 -2.26
N SER A 7 -4.20 10.20 -1.05
CA SER A 7 -4.48 10.99 0.14
C SER A 7 -3.32 11.94 0.41
N PRO A 8 -3.55 13.02 1.16
CA PRO A 8 -2.45 13.91 1.56
C PRO A 8 -1.36 13.17 2.32
N ARG A 9 -1.75 12.18 3.13
CA ARG A 9 -0.81 11.38 3.89
C ARG A 9 0.08 10.56 2.97
N PHE A 10 -0.53 9.96 1.92
CA PHE A 10 0.21 9.18 0.95
C PHE A 10 1.26 10.06 0.25
N LYS A 11 0.90 11.27 -0.11
CA LYS A 11 1.82 12.18 -0.78
C LYS A 11 3.01 12.52 0.09
N LYS A 12 2.79 12.71 1.38
CA LYS A 12 3.87 12.95 2.33
C LYS A 12 4.76 11.72 2.46
N ASP A 13 4.12 10.55 2.61
CA ASP A 13 4.85 9.30 2.71
C ASP A 13 5.74 9.08 1.50
N LEU A 14 5.24 9.43 0.32
CA LEU A 14 5.94 9.19 -0.92
C LEU A 14 7.27 9.96 -0.97
N LYS A 15 7.28 11.15 -0.43
CA LYS A 15 8.51 11.93 -0.36
C LYS A 15 9.56 11.25 0.50
N LEU A 16 9.14 10.65 1.60
CA LEU A 16 10.07 9.93 2.49
C LEU A 16 10.55 8.65 1.83
N VAL A 17 9.63 7.90 1.26
CA VAL A 17 9.96 6.61 0.65
C VAL A 17 10.88 6.79 -0.54
N GLY A 18 10.76 7.89 -1.25
CA GLY A 18 11.60 8.17 -2.39
C GLY A 18 13.08 8.23 -2.07
N LYS A 19 13.42 8.36 -0.79
CA LYS A 19 14.82 8.39 -0.36
C LYS A 19 15.41 7.01 -0.16
N TYR A 20 14.59 5.97 -0.15
CA TYR A 20 15.08 4.61 0.08
C TYR A 20 15.62 4.02 -1.22
N PRO A 21 16.83 3.44 -1.19
CA PRO A 21 17.45 2.93 -2.43
C PRO A 21 16.66 1.84 -3.13
N ASN A 22 15.93 1.02 -2.38
CA ASN A 22 15.21 -0.09 -2.98
C ASN A 22 13.80 0.29 -3.43
N PHE A 23 13.39 1.54 -3.26
CA PHE A 23 12.10 1.98 -3.78
C PHE A 23 12.22 2.34 -5.25
N LYS A 24 11.39 1.74 -6.08
CA LYS A 24 11.38 2.01 -7.52
C LYS A 24 10.04 2.66 -7.88
N LYS A 25 10.10 3.93 -8.25
CA LYS A 25 8.91 4.70 -8.56
C LYS A 25 8.11 4.09 -9.70
N HIS A 26 8.79 3.59 -10.73
CA HIS A 26 8.10 3.01 -11.86
C HIS A 26 7.32 1.76 -11.49
N LYS A 27 7.80 1.00 -10.51
CA LYS A 27 7.11 -0.20 -10.07
C LYS A 27 5.82 0.15 -9.37
N LEU A 28 5.83 1.18 -8.55
CA LEU A 28 4.62 1.68 -7.92
C LEU A 28 3.61 2.10 -8.99
N SER A 29 4.07 2.87 -9.95
CA SER A 29 3.23 3.35 -11.04
C SER A 29 2.61 2.20 -11.83
N ASP A 30 3.42 1.20 -12.16
CA ASP A 30 2.93 0.03 -12.92
C ASP A 30 1.84 -0.71 -12.14
N TYR A 31 2.07 -0.95 -10.85
CA TYR A 31 1.10 -1.69 -10.04
C TYR A 31 -0.20 -0.91 -9.87
N VAL A 32 -0.10 0.39 -9.64
CA VAL A 32 -1.29 1.22 -9.48
C VAL A 32 -2.10 1.25 -10.78
N ASN A 33 -1.41 1.34 -11.90
CA ASN A 33 -2.09 1.31 -13.20
C ASN A 33 -2.77 -0.02 -13.47
N MET A 34 -2.15 -1.13 -13.06
CA MET A 34 -2.78 -2.44 -13.20
C MET A 34 -4.10 -2.48 -12.44
N LEU A 35 -4.09 -1.99 -11.20
CA LEU A 35 -5.31 -1.95 -10.41
C LEU A 35 -6.37 -1.05 -11.04
N ALA A 36 -5.94 0.08 -11.56
CA ALA A 36 -6.87 1.01 -12.21
C ALA A 36 -7.54 0.37 -13.43
N GLU A 37 -6.81 -0.49 -14.12
CA GLU A 37 -7.32 -1.16 -15.32
C GLU A 37 -8.09 -2.44 -15.00
N GLY A 38 -8.21 -2.78 -13.73
CA GLY A 38 -8.96 -3.98 -13.33
C GLY A 38 -8.16 -5.26 -13.35
N ASN A 39 -6.84 -5.16 -13.46
CA ASN A 39 -5.96 -6.32 -13.49
C ASN A 39 -5.47 -6.70 -12.10
N SER A 40 -5.16 -7.98 -11.91
CA SER A 40 -4.55 -8.44 -10.68
C SER A 40 -3.07 -8.13 -10.69
N LEU A 41 -2.51 -7.89 -9.50
CA LEU A 41 -1.08 -7.67 -9.36
C LEU A 41 -0.33 -9.00 -9.40
N PRO A 42 0.96 -8.98 -9.75
CA PRO A 42 1.75 -10.22 -9.71
C PRO A 42 1.92 -10.72 -8.28
N ASP A 43 2.22 -12.02 -8.16
CA ASP A 43 2.30 -12.67 -6.84
C ASP A 43 3.29 -12.00 -5.91
N ASN A 44 4.41 -11.51 -6.43
CA ASN A 44 5.42 -10.91 -5.57
C ASN A 44 5.00 -9.56 -4.98
N ALA A 45 3.90 -8.99 -5.45
CA ALA A 45 3.34 -7.79 -4.83
C ALA A 45 2.58 -8.13 -3.56
N ARG A 46 2.19 -9.39 -3.39
CA ARG A 46 1.50 -9.84 -2.17
C ARG A 46 0.26 -9.03 -1.86
N ASP A 47 -0.52 -8.72 -2.88
CA ASP A 47 -1.76 -7.96 -2.69
C ASP A 47 -2.76 -8.78 -1.87
N HIS A 48 -3.21 -8.23 -0.76
CA HIS A 48 -4.14 -8.94 0.12
C HIS A 48 -4.91 -7.97 0.99
N LYS A 49 -6.03 -8.46 1.54
CA LYS A 49 -6.83 -7.67 2.47
C LYS A 49 -6.09 -7.55 3.78
N MET A 50 -6.28 -6.40 4.44
CA MET A 50 -5.71 -6.21 5.77
C MET A 50 -6.44 -7.10 6.76
N SER A 51 -5.66 -7.65 7.69
CA SER A 51 -6.18 -8.50 8.74
C SER A 51 -7.13 -7.74 9.66
N LYS A 52 -8.08 -8.46 10.26
CA LYS A 52 -8.94 -7.84 11.26
C LYS A 52 -8.16 -7.43 12.51
N HIS A 53 -6.92 -7.90 12.65
CA HIS A 53 -6.05 -7.51 13.75
C HIS A 53 -5.22 -6.28 13.43
N SER A 54 -5.35 -5.75 12.22
CA SER A 54 -4.64 -4.54 11.83
C SER A 54 -5.17 -3.33 12.59
N PRO A 55 -4.40 -2.25 12.66
CA PRO A 55 -4.91 -1.02 13.27
C PRO A 55 -6.27 -0.65 12.68
N GLN A 56 -7.14 -0.12 13.53
CA GLN A 56 -8.50 0.17 13.11
C GLN A 56 -8.58 1.05 11.87
N GLU A 57 -7.66 1.98 11.75
CA GLU A 57 -7.65 2.90 10.61
C GLU A 57 -7.42 2.19 9.28
N TYR A 58 -6.90 0.96 9.32
CA TYR A 58 -6.61 0.21 8.10
C TYR A 58 -7.62 -0.91 7.83
N ARG A 59 -8.61 -1.07 8.69
CA ARG A 59 -9.61 -2.11 8.48
C ARG A 59 -10.41 -1.81 7.23
N GLY A 60 -10.70 -2.84 6.46
CA GLY A 60 -11.42 -2.68 5.20
C GLY A 60 -10.55 -2.23 4.06
N THR A 61 -9.25 -2.14 4.26
CA THR A 61 -8.31 -1.77 3.21
C THR A 61 -7.54 -2.99 2.72
N ARG A 62 -6.70 -2.76 1.72
CA ARG A 62 -5.82 -3.78 1.16
C ARG A 62 -4.39 -3.26 1.19
N ASN A 63 -3.47 -4.16 0.94
CA ASN A 63 -2.05 -3.85 1.04
C ASN A 63 -1.31 -4.58 -0.08
N PHE A 64 -0.37 -3.92 -0.73
CA PHE A 64 0.54 -4.61 -1.64
C PHE A 64 1.96 -4.09 -1.41
N HIS A 65 2.95 -4.87 -1.88
CA HIS A 65 4.36 -4.53 -1.72
C HIS A 65 4.95 -4.04 -3.03
N VAL A 66 5.71 -2.94 -2.96
CA VAL A 66 6.49 -2.46 -4.11
C VAL A 66 7.98 -2.78 -3.93
N ALA A 67 8.34 -3.24 -2.74
CA ALA A 67 9.67 -3.71 -2.40
C ALA A 67 9.51 -4.64 -1.21
N PRO A 68 10.51 -5.46 -0.88
CA PRO A 68 10.33 -6.42 0.22
C PRO A 68 9.90 -5.77 1.53
N ASP A 69 10.33 -4.55 1.80
CA ASP A 69 10.02 -3.88 3.06
C ASP A 69 9.15 -2.64 2.89
N ILE A 70 8.66 -2.36 1.69
CA ILE A 70 7.83 -1.18 1.44
C ILE A 70 6.47 -1.61 0.92
N CYS A 71 5.42 -1.20 1.61
CA CYS A 71 4.07 -1.57 1.20
C CYS A 71 3.17 -0.35 1.06
N VAL A 72 2.07 -0.57 0.33
CA VAL A 72 1.07 0.45 0.05
C VAL A 72 -0.25 -0.01 0.62
N ILE A 73 -0.89 0.85 1.39
CA ILE A 73 -2.24 0.60 1.91
C ILE A 73 -3.22 1.36 1.05
N TYR A 74 -4.22 0.67 0.55
CA TYR A 74 -5.15 1.27 -0.40
C TYR A 74 -6.57 0.71 -0.24
N LYS A 75 -7.51 1.41 -0.83
CA LYS A 75 -8.89 0.96 -0.99
C LYS A 75 -9.23 1.05 -2.46
N MET A 76 -10.23 0.31 -2.88
CA MET A 76 -10.63 0.32 -4.27
C MET A 76 -12.11 0.02 -4.39
N ASP A 77 -12.77 0.74 -5.29
CA ASP A 77 -14.14 0.42 -5.68
C ASP A 77 -14.21 0.49 -7.20
N ASP A 78 -15.41 0.47 -7.75
CA ASP A 78 -15.57 0.47 -9.20
C ASP A 78 -15.09 1.78 -9.85
N ASN A 79 -14.99 2.83 -9.08
CA ASN A 79 -14.70 4.17 -9.60
C ASN A 79 -13.24 4.59 -9.43
N ALA A 80 -12.58 4.14 -8.38
CA ALA A 80 -11.26 4.67 -8.05
C ALA A 80 -10.41 3.72 -7.25
N VAL A 81 -9.10 3.93 -7.34
CA VAL A 81 -8.11 3.32 -6.47
C VAL A 81 -7.65 4.44 -5.55
N TYR A 82 -7.85 4.27 -4.25
CA TYR A 82 -7.51 5.27 -3.24
C TYR A 82 -6.23 4.86 -2.53
N LEU A 83 -5.15 5.56 -2.78
CA LEU A 83 -3.85 5.27 -2.16
C LEU A 83 -3.78 6.03 -0.84
N LEU A 84 -3.71 5.29 0.27
CA LEU A 84 -3.84 5.86 1.61
C LEU A 84 -2.51 6.09 2.30
N ARG A 85 -1.62 5.10 2.28
CA ARG A 85 -0.31 5.19 2.90
C ARG A 85 0.71 4.39 2.10
N ILE A 86 1.97 4.76 2.20
CA ILE A 86 3.08 3.97 1.68
C ILE A 86 4.25 4.13 2.64
N GLY A 87 4.95 3.03 2.90
CA GLY A 87 6.09 3.07 3.81
C GLY A 87 6.53 1.69 4.22
N LYS A 88 7.51 1.64 5.11
CA LYS A 88 7.95 0.38 5.69
C LYS A 88 6.92 -0.09 6.70
N HIS A 89 6.88 -1.40 6.94
CA HIS A 89 5.94 -1.97 7.90
C HIS A 89 5.98 -1.26 9.25
N ASN A 90 7.17 -1.00 9.77
CA ASN A 90 7.29 -0.32 11.06
C ASN A 90 6.69 1.06 11.05
N ASP A 91 6.91 1.79 9.96
CA ASP A 91 6.41 3.16 9.83
C ASP A 91 4.90 3.20 9.77
N LEU A 92 4.28 2.12 9.29
CA LEU A 92 2.84 2.04 9.15
C LEU A 92 2.18 1.30 10.29
N ASN A 93 2.95 0.90 11.30
CA ASN A 93 2.43 0.16 12.47
C ASN A 93 1.80 -1.16 12.09
N LEU A 94 2.39 -1.86 11.12
CA LEU A 94 1.82 -3.12 10.67
C LEU A 94 2.41 -4.32 11.37
N THR A 95 3.49 -4.13 12.14
CA THR A 95 4.17 -5.25 12.76
C THR A 95 3.98 -5.34 14.26
N GLU A 96 3.52 -4.30 14.88
CA GLU A 96 3.48 -4.31 16.32
C GLU A 96 2.56 -5.34 16.87
N LYS A 97 1.53 -5.69 16.17
CA LYS A 97 0.64 -6.70 16.63
C LYS A 97 1.35 -8.02 16.82
N ILE A 98 2.42 -8.21 16.14
CA ILE A 98 3.17 -9.42 16.26
C ILE A 98 3.93 -9.42 17.54
N SER A 99 4.49 -8.31 17.86
CA SER A 99 5.26 -8.24 19.07
C SER A 99 4.41 -8.28 20.27
N ASN A 100 3.28 -7.92 20.11
CA ASN A 100 2.51 -7.91 21.21
C ASN A 100 2.09 -9.08 21.63
N ASN A 101 2.36 -9.30 21.28
CA ASN A 101 2.01 -10.15 21.74
C ASN A 101 2.69 -10.46 22.44
N SER A 102 3.10 -9.88 22.34
CA SER A 102 3.81 -10.14 22.77
C SER A 102 3.82 -10.26 23.42
#